data_5586eab9c550af80b4ea09567285f16a
#
_entry.id   5586eab9c550af80b4ea09567285f16a
#
_cell.length_a   1.000
_cell.length_b   1.000
_cell.length_c   1.000
_cell.angle_alpha   90.00
_cell.angle_beta   90.00
_cell.angle_gamma   90.00
#
_symmetry.space_group_name_H-M   'P 1'
#
loop_
_entity.id
_entity.type
_entity.pdbx_description
1 polymer ?
#
loop_
_entity_poly.entity_id
_entity_poly.type
_entity_poly.pdbx_seq_one_letter_code
_entity_poly.pdbx_strand_id
1 'polypeptide(L)'
;MQKKLSISFFLLGLCSASIAQHQNSVKDFGFLKGSWTMNTAKGRIVESWRKNKNSGMDGKSFSISNTGDSTLLETMKIHESEGNIFFTPTGYRPGNDSTVSFKLISASGKTFVFENKNHDFPQRISYQYQSSKNVLAWIEGNVNGKFSKIEFPYKKEKLK
;
A
#
# COMPACT_ATOMS: atom_id res chain seq x y z
N MET A 1 -46.24 21.43 59.95
CA MET A 1 -45.94 20.22 59.10
C MET A 1 -45.15 20.63 57.86
N GLN A 2 -43.83 20.45 57.88
CA GLN A 2 -42.98 20.74 56.68
C GLN A 2 -42.69 19.43 55.98
N LYS A 3 -43.07 19.33 54.69
CA LYS A 3 -42.78 18.20 53.83
C LYS A 3 -41.38 18.38 53.28
N LYS A 4 -40.44 17.47 53.60
CA LYS A 4 -39.13 17.38 52.99
C LYS A 4 -39.25 16.73 51.60
N LEU A 5 -38.88 17.47 50.54
CA LEU A 5 -38.80 16.98 49.16
C LEU A 5 -37.43 16.37 48.96
N SER A 6 -37.34 15.05 48.76
CA SER A 6 -36.11 14.32 48.46
C SER A 6 -35.91 14.33 46.94
N ILE A 7 -34.89 15.03 46.45
CA ILE A 7 -34.49 15.02 45.05
C ILE A 7 -33.45 13.90 44.87
N SER A 8 -33.87 12.83 44.19
CA SER A 8 -32.97 11.72 43.84
C SER A 8 -32.24 12.08 42.54
N PHE A 9 -30.92 12.28 42.65
CA PHE A 9 -30.08 12.56 41.48
C PHE A 9 -29.72 11.22 40.82
N PHE A 10 -30.31 10.96 39.66
CA PHE A 10 -30.00 9.78 38.84
C PHE A 10 -28.76 10.11 37.97
N LEU A 11 -27.58 9.59 38.36
CA LEU A 11 -26.35 9.74 37.61
C LEU A 11 -26.40 8.78 36.41
N LEU A 12 -26.70 9.27 35.19
CA LEU A 12 -26.51 8.52 33.95
C LEU A 12 -25.01 8.44 33.66
N GLY A 13 -24.43 7.27 33.91
CA GLY A 13 -23.06 6.97 33.49
C GLY A 13 -23.00 6.82 31.93
N LEU A 14 -22.44 7.80 31.26
CA LEU A 14 -22.07 7.71 29.85
C LEU A 14 -20.90 6.71 29.71
N CYS A 15 -21.22 5.49 29.32
CA CYS A 15 -20.21 4.50 28.94
C CYS A 15 -19.66 4.89 27.56
N SER A 16 -18.53 5.62 27.50
CA SER A 16 -17.83 5.94 26.31
C SER A 16 -17.11 4.67 25.81
N ALA A 17 -17.70 3.96 24.84
CA ALA A 17 -17.04 2.89 24.14
C ALA A 17 -15.90 3.50 23.30
N SER A 18 -14.66 3.40 23.77
CA SER A 18 -13.48 3.73 22.98
C SER A 18 -13.37 2.72 21.85
N ILE A 19 -13.70 3.13 20.62
CA ILE A 19 -13.40 2.35 19.42
C ILE A 19 -11.87 2.40 19.28
N ALA A 20 -11.19 1.30 19.60
CA ALA A 20 -9.77 1.15 19.35
C ALA A 20 -9.53 1.26 17.84
N GLN A 21 -9.03 2.41 17.40
CA GLN A 21 -8.67 2.62 16.00
C GLN A 21 -7.48 1.70 15.69
N HIS A 22 -7.68 0.75 14.78
CA HIS A 22 -6.60 -0.14 14.34
C HIS A 22 -5.46 0.71 13.75
N GLN A 23 -4.32 0.74 14.46
CA GLN A 23 -3.13 1.43 13.95
C GLN A 23 -2.48 0.55 12.89
N ASN A 24 -2.41 1.04 11.65
CA ASN A 24 -1.78 0.33 10.55
C ASN A 24 -0.32 0.02 10.87
N SER A 25 0.13 -1.13 10.45
CA SER A 25 1.49 -1.62 10.65
C SER A 25 2.08 -2.13 9.33
N VAL A 26 3.39 -2.07 9.20
CA VAL A 26 4.10 -2.68 8.04
C VAL A 26 3.81 -4.18 7.92
N LYS A 27 3.37 -4.83 9.00
CA LYS A 27 2.96 -6.26 9.00
C LYS A 27 1.70 -6.49 8.15
N ASP A 28 0.85 -5.48 7.96
CA ASP A 28 -0.37 -5.57 7.16
C ASP A 28 -0.07 -5.82 5.67
N PHE A 29 1.16 -5.51 5.23
CA PHE A 29 1.64 -5.76 3.87
C PHE A 29 2.22 -7.17 3.67
N GLY A 30 2.14 -8.04 4.68
CA GLY A 30 2.62 -9.42 4.60
C GLY A 30 1.99 -10.26 3.48
N PHE A 31 0.81 -9.86 2.98
CA PHE A 31 0.14 -10.50 1.84
C PHE A 31 0.93 -10.36 0.53
N LEU A 32 1.75 -9.32 0.38
CA LEU A 32 2.60 -9.11 -0.79
C LEU A 32 3.71 -10.16 -0.91
N LYS A 33 4.11 -10.83 0.19
CA LYS A 33 5.22 -11.80 0.17
C LYS A 33 5.09 -12.84 -0.93
N GLY A 34 6.13 -12.96 -1.78
CA GLY A 34 6.23 -13.88 -2.91
C GLY A 34 6.35 -13.17 -4.24
N SER A 35 6.12 -13.88 -5.33
CA SER A 35 6.18 -13.34 -6.69
C SER A 35 4.77 -13.23 -7.29
N TRP A 36 4.56 -12.13 -7.95
CA TRP A 36 3.29 -11.73 -8.55
C TRP A 36 3.52 -11.38 -10.01
N THR A 37 2.70 -11.88 -10.91
CA THR A 37 2.89 -11.68 -12.35
C THR A 37 1.63 -11.13 -13.01
N MET A 38 1.83 -10.26 -13.98
CA MET A 38 0.81 -9.74 -14.89
C MET A 38 1.30 -9.88 -16.32
N ASN A 39 0.51 -10.51 -17.20
CA ASN A 39 0.83 -10.61 -18.61
C ASN A 39 0.59 -9.29 -19.34
N THR A 40 1.44 -9.00 -20.31
CA THR A 40 1.36 -7.86 -21.22
C THR A 40 1.50 -8.32 -22.67
N ALA A 41 1.23 -7.46 -23.64
CA ALA A 41 1.43 -7.79 -25.05
C ALA A 41 2.90 -8.12 -25.40
N LYS A 42 3.87 -7.59 -24.64
CA LYS A 42 5.31 -7.75 -24.87
C LYS A 42 5.99 -8.77 -23.95
N GLY A 43 5.22 -9.49 -23.14
CA GLY A 43 5.73 -10.44 -22.15
C GLY A 43 4.97 -10.34 -20.84
N ARG A 44 5.66 -10.14 -19.71
CA ARG A 44 5.04 -10.02 -18.40
C ARG A 44 5.78 -9.04 -17.50
N ILE A 45 5.06 -8.46 -16.55
CA ILE A 45 5.63 -7.72 -15.41
C ILE A 45 5.58 -8.64 -14.22
N VAL A 46 6.66 -8.68 -13.44
CA VAL A 46 6.79 -9.49 -12.24
C VAL A 46 7.20 -8.60 -11.09
N GLU A 47 6.43 -8.62 -9.99
CA GLU A 47 6.84 -8.06 -8.71
C GLU A 47 7.22 -9.19 -7.74
N SER A 48 8.38 -9.09 -7.13
CA SER A 48 8.85 -10.03 -6.10
C SER A 48 9.06 -9.32 -4.78
N TRP A 49 8.38 -9.78 -3.73
CA TRP A 49 8.38 -9.17 -2.41
C TRP A 49 8.89 -10.12 -1.33
N ARG A 50 9.69 -9.58 -0.41
CA ARG A 50 10.17 -10.30 0.78
C ARG A 50 10.11 -9.40 2.01
N LYS A 51 9.98 -10.02 3.20
CA LYS A 51 10.19 -9.30 4.46
C LYS A 51 11.68 -8.96 4.61
N ASN A 52 11.97 -7.77 5.08
CA ASN A 52 13.31 -7.36 5.45
C ASN A 52 13.58 -7.53 6.97
N LYS A 53 14.84 -7.33 7.39
CA LYS A 53 15.27 -7.48 8.78
C LYS A 53 14.58 -6.47 9.73
N ASN A 54 14.15 -5.33 9.22
CA ASN A 54 13.52 -4.26 9.99
C ASN A 54 11.98 -4.33 9.99
N SER A 55 11.43 -5.53 9.82
CA SER A 55 9.99 -5.81 9.77
C SER A 55 9.23 -5.16 8.60
N GLY A 56 9.91 -4.46 7.69
CA GLY A 56 9.35 -3.90 6.46
C GLY A 56 9.30 -4.91 5.31
N MET A 57 9.02 -4.41 4.11
CA MET A 57 8.99 -5.19 2.88
C MET A 57 9.98 -4.61 1.87
N ASP A 58 10.78 -5.48 1.23
CA ASP A 58 11.58 -5.14 0.06
C ASP A 58 10.94 -5.77 -1.18
N GLY A 59 10.76 -4.98 -2.23
CA GLY A 59 10.21 -5.38 -3.50
C GLY A 59 11.17 -5.13 -4.67
N LYS A 60 10.96 -5.87 -5.75
CA LYS A 60 11.61 -5.65 -7.06
C LYS A 60 10.58 -5.86 -8.14
N SER A 61 10.56 -4.95 -9.13
CA SER A 61 9.72 -5.07 -10.31
C SER A 61 10.59 -5.34 -11.54
N PHE A 62 10.18 -6.31 -12.35
CA PHE A 62 10.87 -6.71 -13.57
C PHE A 62 9.92 -6.70 -14.76
N SER A 63 10.43 -6.33 -15.93
CA SER A 63 9.84 -6.67 -17.21
C SER A 63 10.53 -7.90 -17.75
N ILE A 64 9.76 -8.93 -18.13
CA ILE A 64 10.27 -10.13 -18.77
C ILE A 64 9.65 -10.22 -20.17
N SER A 65 10.49 -10.19 -21.20
CA SER A 65 10.06 -10.26 -22.60
C SER A 65 9.48 -11.63 -22.97
N ASN A 66 8.84 -11.74 -24.13
CA ASN A 66 8.40 -13.03 -24.68
C ASN A 66 9.57 -13.98 -25.02
N THR A 67 10.79 -13.45 -25.19
CA THR A 67 12.02 -14.23 -25.39
C THR A 67 12.69 -14.65 -24.10
N GLY A 68 12.18 -14.16 -22.93
CA GLY A 68 12.71 -14.51 -21.61
C GLY A 68 13.70 -13.51 -21.03
N ASP A 69 14.05 -12.45 -21.78
CA ASP A 69 14.96 -11.41 -21.30
C ASP A 69 14.33 -10.65 -20.13
N SER A 70 15.09 -10.48 -19.05
CA SER A 70 14.63 -9.82 -17.83
C SER A 70 15.32 -8.48 -17.62
N THR A 71 14.53 -7.44 -17.43
CA THR A 71 14.99 -6.07 -17.12
C THR A 71 14.43 -5.64 -15.77
N LEU A 72 15.29 -5.23 -14.83
CA LEU A 72 14.87 -4.60 -13.59
C LEU A 72 14.30 -3.22 -13.89
N LEU A 73 13.05 -2.98 -13.48
CA LEU A 73 12.36 -1.70 -13.64
C LEU A 73 12.59 -0.80 -12.44
N GLU A 74 12.41 -1.35 -11.24
CA GLU A 74 12.56 -0.62 -9.97
C GLU A 74 12.80 -1.56 -8.79
N THR A 75 13.34 -1.01 -7.72
CA THR A 75 13.29 -1.60 -6.39
C THR A 75 12.32 -0.81 -5.52
N MET A 76 11.68 -1.48 -4.55
CA MET A 76 10.64 -0.87 -3.73
C MET A 76 10.86 -1.21 -2.27
N LYS A 77 10.46 -0.30 -1.38
CA LYS A 77 10.43 -0.57 0.05
C LYS A 77 9.11 -0.13 0.65
N ILE A 78 8.54 -0.93 1.54
CA ILE A 78 7.50 -0.49 2.47
C ILE A 78 8.13 -0.51 3.84
N HIS A 79 8.18 0.65 4.49
CA HIS A 79 8.87 0.82 5.78
C HIS A 79 8.12 1.81 6.67
N GLU A 80 8.39 1.74 7.96
CA GLU A 80 7.91 2.71 8.94
C GLU A 80 9.02 3.73 9.25
N SER A 81 8.66 4.98 9.36
CA SER A 81 9.50 6.08 9.81
C SER A 81 8.62 7.08 10.56
N GLU A 82 9.04 7.49 11.76
CA GLU A 82 8.36 8.48 12.60
C GLU A 82 6.85 8.19 12.77
N GLY A 83 6.51 6.92 13.00
CA GLY A 83 5.12 6.47 13.19
C GLY A 83 4.25 6.51 11.92
N ASN A 84 4.84 6.72 10.76
CA ASN A 84 4.16 6.70 9.47
C ASN A 84 4.71 5.58 8.58
N ILE A 85 3.86 5.04 7.71
CA ILE A 85 4.25 4.01 6.75
C ILE A 85 4.46 4.66 5.40
N PHE A 86 5.57 4.30 4.75
CA PHE A 86 5.97 4.82 3.44
C PHE A 86 6.18 3.69 2.44
N PHE A 87 5.81 3.95 1.20
CA PHE A 87 6.21 3.22 0.01
C PHE A 87 7.28 4.05 -0.71
N THR A 88 8.45 3.47 -0.93
CA THR A 88 9.60 4.15 -1.51
C THR A 88 10.11 3.36 -2.71
N PRO A 89 9.66 3.69 -3.95
CA PRO A 89 10.23 3.15 -5.17
C PRO A 89 11.56 3.84 -5.47
N THR A 90 12.47 3.10 -6.08
CA THR A 90 13.70 3.61 -6.66
C THR A 90 13.78 3.06 -8.08
N GLY A 91 13.56 3.92 -9.06
CA GLY A 91 13.60 3.56 -10.47
C GLY A 91 15.03 3.21 -10.91
N TYR A 92 15.14 2.28 -11.85
CA TYR A 92 16.42 1.87 -12.43
C TYR A 92 16.54 2.43 -13.85
N ARG A 93 16.60 3.75 -13.95
CA ARG A 93 16.88 4.43 -15.22
C ARG A 93 18.17 5.23 -15.06
N PRO A 94 19.12 5.15 -16.00
CA PRO A 94 20.31 6.00 -15.98
C PRO A 94 19.91 7.46 -15.86
N GLY A 95 20.44 8.16 -14.85
CA GLY A 95 20.17 9.58 -14.59
C GLY A 95 18.92 9.87 -13.73
N ASN A 96 18.22 8.87 -13.21
CA ASN A 96 17.07 9.06 -12.31
C ASN A 96 17.22 8.24 -11.02
N ASP A 97 18.22 8.59 -10.22
CA ASP A 97 18.51 7.98 -8.92
C ASP A 97 17.69 8.60 -7.77
N SER A 98 16.69 9.44 -8.08
CA SER A 98 15.91 10.11 -7.05
C SER A 98 14.98 9.12 -6.34
N THR A 99 15.25 8.91 -5.06
CA THR A 99 14.38 8.16 -4.18
C THR A 99 13.21 9.05 -3.75
N VAL A 100 12.00 8.69 -4.13
CA VAL A 100 10.77 9.41 -3.77
C VAL A 100 9.93 8.55 -2.86
N SER A 101 9.43 9.13 -1.77
CA SER A 101 8.58 8.39 -0.82
C SER A 101 7.12 8.84 -0.91
N PHE A 102 6.21 7.86 -0.83
CA PHE A 102 4.77 8.04 -0.77
C PHE A 102 4.29 7.63 0.62
N LYS A 103 3.55 8.50 1.31
CA LYS A 103 3.01 8.22 2.65
C LYS A 103 1.72 7.42 2.55
N LEU A 104 1.53 6.42 3.41
CA LEU A 104 0.24 5.74 3.56
C LEU A 104 -0.80 6.73 4.09
N ILE A 105 -1.86 6.96 3.31
CA ILE A 105 -2.95 7.88 3.65
C ILE A 105 -4.26 7.16 3.94
N SER A 106 -4.40 5.92 3.50
CA SER A 106 -5.60 5.11 3.73
C SER A 106 -5.28 3.63 3.74
N ALA A 107 -5.92 2.91 4.68
CA ALA A 107 -5.93 1.46 4.74
C ALA A 107 -7.35 1.02 5.13
N SER A 108 -8.16 0.65 4.15
CA SER A 108 -9.57 0.27 4.35
C SER A 108 -9.95 -0.86 3.38
N GLY A 109 -10.75 -1.81 3.85
CA GLY A 109 -11.25 -2.92 3.01
C GLY A 109 -10.13 -3.72 2.34
N LYS A 110 -8.98 -3.87 2.97
CA LYS A 110 -7.76 -4.51 2.42
C LYS A 110 -7.13 -3.73 1.24
N THR A 111 -7.47 -2.46 1.11
CA THR A 111 -6.89 -1.53 0.13
C THR A 111 -6.00 -0.53 0.86
N PHE A 112 -4.78 -0.39 0.38
CA PHE A 112 -3.74 0.49 0.92
C PHE A 112 -3.39 1.53 -0.12
N VAL A 113 -3.49 2.82 0.25
CA VAL A 113 -3.23 3.94 -0.66
C VAL A 113 -2.08 4.76 -0.12
N PHE A 114 -1.02 4.86 -0.90
CA PHE A 114 0.14 5.72 -0.64
C PHE A 114 0.06 6.96 -1.53
N GLU A 115 0.39 8.13 -1.01
CA GLU A 115 0.31 9.40 -1.74
C GLU A 115 1.58 10.23 -1.59
N ASN A 116 1.97 10.87 -2.69
CA ASN A 116 2.86 12.00 -2.74
C ASN A 116 2.30 13.03 -3.73
N LYS A 117 1.63 14.06 -3.22
CA LYS A 117 0.97 15.09 -4.03
C LYS A 117 1.92 15.92 -4.88
N ASN A 118 3.20 15.97 -4.47
CA ASN A 118 4.24 16.77 -5.14
C ASN A 118 4.99 15.98 -6.21
N HIS A 119 4.67 14.69 -6.39
CA HIS A 119 5.24 13.87 -7.45
C HIS A 119 4.53 14.15 -8.77
N ASP A 120 5.25 14.06 -9.89
CA ASP A 120 4.66 14.28 -11.23
C ASP A 120 3.55 13.27 -11.51
N PHE A 121 3.89 12.09 -11.94
CA PHE A 121 2.99 10.95 -12.08
C PHE A 121 3.77 9.67 -11.77
N PRO A 122 3.19 8.81 -10.93
CA PRO A 122 1.90 8.91 -10.23
C PRO A 122 1.98 9.79 -8.97
N GLN A 123 0.84 10.37 -8.54
CA GLN A 123 0.70 10.95 -7.21
C GLN A 123 0.25 9.92 -6.18
N ARG A 124 -0.40 8.82 -6.61
CA ARG A 124 -0.84 7.72 -5.74
C ARG A 124 -0.40 6.37 -6.28
N ILE A 125 -0.05 5.49 -5.35
CA ILE A 125 0.26 4.08 -5.56
C ILE A 125 -0.62 3.29 -4.61
N SER A 126 -1.32 2.28 -5.12
CA SER A 126 -2.27 1.52 -4.33
C SER A 126 -2.11 0.02 -4.53
N TYR A 127 -2.35 -0.72 -3.44
CA TYR A 127 -2.40 -2.17 -3.43
C TYR A 127 -3.67 -2.65 -2.76
N GLN A 128 -4.40 -3.56 -3.41
CA GLN A 128 -5.57 -4.21 -2.87
C GLN A 128 -5.38 -5.72 -2.81
N TYR A 129 -5.47 -6.27 -1.61
CA TYR A 129 -5.53 -7.73 -1.44
C TYR A 129 -6.92 -8.22 -1.84
N GLN A 130 -7.01 -8.99 -2.93
CA GLN A 130 -8.24 -9.59 -3.39
C GLN A 130 -8.40 -11.04 -2.90
N SER A 131 -7.29 -11.81 -2.92
CA SER A 131 -7.23 -13.18 -2.42
C SER A 131 -5.78 -13.62 -2.22
N SER A 132 -5.56 -14.84 -1.71
CA SER A 132 -4.21 -15.43 -1.62
C SER A 132 -3.53 -15.62 -2.98
N LYS A 133 -4.29 -15.50 -4.08
CA LYS A 133 -3.80 -15.69 -5.46
C LYS A 133 -3.86 -14.43 -6.31
N ASN A 134 -4.52 -13.36 -5.85
CA ASN A 134 -4.75 -12.15 -6.64
C ASN A 134 -4.50 -10.89 -5.80
N VAL A 135 -3.76 -9.97 -6.37
CA VAL A 135 -3.54 -8.61 -5.87
C VAL A 135 -3.82 -7.66 -7.03
N LEU A 136 -4.61 -6.63 -6.80
CA LEU A 136 -4.73 -5.51 -7.71
C LEU A 136 -3.85 -4.38 -7.21
N ALA A 137 -2.87 -3.98 -8.00
CA ALA A 137 -2.15 -2.74 -7.79
C ALA A 137 -2.58 -1.72 -8.84
N TRP A 138 -2.48 -0.43 -8.51
CA TRP A 138 -2.65 0.62 -9.50
C TRP A 138 -1.87 1.86 -9.10
N ILE A 139 -1.55 2.65 -10.11
CA ILE A 139 -0.98 3.98 -9.97
C ILE A 139 -1.96 4.97 -10.58
N GLU A 140 -2.09 6.15 -9.96
CA GLU A 140 -3.01 7.17 -10.43
C GLU A 140 -2.52 8.58 -10.12
N GLY A 141 -3.05 9.54 -10.88
CA GLY A 141 -2.75 10.96 -10.69
C GLY A 141 -3.07 11.79 -11.92
N ASN A 142 -2.64 13.04 -11.90
CA ASN A 142 -2.81 13.95 -13.01
C ASN A 142 -1.56 14.01 -13.89
N VAL A 143 -1.77 13.87 -15.19
CA VAL A 143 -0.75 14.07 -16.23
C VAL A 143 -1.24 15.15 -17.17
N ASN A 144 -0.52 16.27 -17.26
CA ASN A 144 -0.91 17.42 -18.11
C ASN A 144 -2.36 17.88 -17.88
N GLY A 145 -2.78 17.94 -16.62
CA GLY A 145 -4.14 18.38 -16.24
C GLY A 145 -5.26 17.33 -16.43
N LYS A 146 -4.93 16.11 -16.89
CA LYS A 146 -5.89 15.00 -17.03
C LYS A 146 -5.61 13.92 -16.03
N PHE A 147 -6.67 13.43 -15.38
CA PHE A 147 -6.56 12.26 -14.49
C PHE A 147 -6.24 11.01 -15.30
N SER A 148 -5.26 10.24 -14.83
CA SER A 148 -4.84 8.96 -15.41
C SER A 148 -4.77 7.90 -14.32
N LYS A 149 -5.16 6.65 -14.66
CA LYS A 149 -5.05 5.47 -13.81
C LYS A 149 -4.53 4.31 -14.64
N ILE A 150 -3.54 3.58 -14.10
CA ILE A 150 -3.00 2.37 -14.72
C ILE A 150 -3.12 1.24 -13.70
N GLU A 151 -3.75 0.15 -14.09
CA GLU A 151 -3.98 -1.01 -13.22
C GLU A 151 -3.07 -2.18 -13.56
N PHE A 152 -2.67 -2.91 -12.52
CA PHE A 152 -1.81 -4.08 -12.57
C PHE A 152 -2.51 -5.25 -11.86
N PRO A 153 -3.33 -6.05 -12.57
CA PRO A 153 -4.01 -7.21 -11.99
C PRO A 153 -3.03 -8.38 -11.85
N TYR A 154 -2.34 -8.42 -10.74
CA TYR A 154 -1.34 -9.43 -10.44
C TYR A 154 -1.95 -10.76 -10.00
N LYS A 155 -1.36 -11.85 -10.51
CA LYS A 155 -1.60 -13.23 -10.05
C LYS A 155 -0.36 -13.78 -9.38
N LYS A 156 -0.53 -14.52 -8.30
CA LYS A 156 0.58 -15.14 -7.59
C LYS A 156 1.24 -16.20 -8.45
N GLU A 157 2.57 -16.13 -8.61
CA GLU A 157 3.34 -17.20 -9.24
C GLU A 157 3.36 -18.43 -8.34
N LYS A 158 3.16 -19.62 -8.94
CA LYS A 158 3.44 -20.88 -8.27
C LYS A 158 4.96 -21.03 -8.23
N LEU A 159 5.52 -21.18 -7.04
CA LEU A 159 6.90 -21.65 -6.91
C LEU A 159 6.97 -23.03 -7.56
N LYS A 160 7.83 -23.18 -8.57
CA LYS A 160 8.17 -24.48 -9.13
C LYS A 160 9.16 -25.18 -8.20
#